data_a1a11c9f2b95761097401132f756f0fd
#
_entry.id   a1a11c9f2b95761097401132f756f0fd
#
_cell.length_a   1.000
_cell.length_b   1.000
_cell.length_c   1.000
_cell.angle_alpha   90.00
_cell.angle_beta   90.00
_cell.angle_gamma   90.00
#
_symmetry.space_group_name_H-M   'P 1'
#
loop_
_entity.id
_entity.type
_entity.pdbx_description
1 polymer ?
#
loop_
_entity_poly.entity_id
_entity_poly.type
_entity_poly.pdbx_seq_one_letter_code
_entity_poly.pdbx_strand_id
1 'polypeptide(L)'
;MKSFFALALILVFINTSAQQKAVGIFNYNKDIGNPAKGGGASYDNASQQYTLKGAGYNIWFERDEFNYVYNKVGGDFIITANFEFIGKGTDPHRKIGLMVRESDDEKAASVNATLHGDGLTVLQWRELRGAYMRDPEDEIFTPKNNYTILQLERKGKEIVMRAAHPGEPLQMIGSHSMTSFKDSVLVGLFISSHNKDVVEEARAYNVRLDRPVADTYNPGREGWLGCRLETMNVFDGKRKVIFEKDGRFEAPNWMPDGRKLLFNMDGSLYTIPVEGGEVQKLNTGSANRLNNDHVISFNGKMIAISHHREGMPGGGSSVYVLPIEGGEPKLITDETPSYLHGWSPNNKEVIYVATRSDNPTYDIYKKAIDGKSKEVVLTNTGKGEHVDGCEYSPDGKYIYYNSSQSGTMQIWRMKSDGTAHEQLTFDQYNNWFPHISPDGKWMVYISFPYDIPVNSHPSYKRVTLKLMPTAGGAPKVIAYLYGGQGTINVPSWSPDSKSIAFVSNSGRK
;
A
#
# COMPACT_ATOMS: atom_id res chain seq x y z
N MET A 1 77.79 -12.77 32.68
CA MET A 1 76.40 -12.45 32.90
C MET A 1 75.69 -12.27 31.50
N LYS A 2 74.97 -13.23 31.04
CA LYS A 2 74.22 -13.21 29.75
C LYS A 2 72.75 -13.01 30.09
N SER A 3 72.16 -11.85 29.75
CA SER A 3 70.77 -11.54 29.96
C SER A 3 69.95 -12.09 28.78
N PHE A 4 69.04 -12.97 29.04
CA PHE A 4 67.98 -13.43 28.07
C PHE A 4 66.79 -12.48 28.13
N PHE A 5 66.52 -11.78 27.05
CA PHE A 5 65.24 -11.08 26.85
C PHE A 5 64.21 -12.05 26.29
N ALA A 6 63.15 -12.37 27.03
CA ALA A 6 61.99 -13.12 26.56
C ALA A 6 61.02 -12.14 25.89
N LEU A 7 60.79 -12.31 24.59
CA LEU A 7 59.83 -11.56 23.81
C LEU A 7 58.43 -12.27 23.95
N ALA A 8 57.50 -11.68 24.69
CA ALA A 8 56.15 -12.18 24.81
C ALA A 8 55.34 -11.72 23.58
N LEU A 9 54.93 -12.66 22.73
CA LEU A 9 54.04 -12.45 21.60
C LEU A 9 52.58 -12.37 22.11
N ILE A 10 52.01 -11.17 22.14
CA ILE A 10 50.59 -10.97 22.44
C ILE A 10 49.77 -11.22 21.15
N LEU A 11 49.10 -12.37 21.04
CA LEU A 11 48.12 -12.67 20.00
C LEU A 11 46.84 -11.90 20.31
N VAL A 12 46.62 -10.80 19.60
CA VAL A 12 45.32 -10.09 19.59
C VAL A 12 44.38 -10.87 18.66
N PHE A 13 43.44 -11.62 19.22
CA PHE A 13 42.32 -12.17 18.47
C PHE A 13 41.36 -11.03 18.10
N ILE A 14 41.46 -10.52 16.89
CA ILE A 14 40.42 -9.64 16.31
C ILE A 14 39.22 -10.54 15.99
N ASN A 15 38.23 -10.55 16.87
CA ASN A 15 36.93 -11.10 16.55
C ASN A 15 36.25 -10.16 15.51
N THR A 16 36.46 -10.41 14.23
CA THR A 16 35.67 -9.83 13.17
C THR A 16 34.30 -10.55 13.22
N SER A 17 33.36 -9.99 13.99
CA SER A 17 31.94 -10.34 13.78
C SER A 17 31.60 -9.95 12.34
N ALA A 18 31.44 -10.94 11.48
CA ALA A 18 30.92 -10.70 10.13
C ALA A 18 29.59 -9.98 10.27
N GLN A 19 29.51 -8.75 9.81
CA GLN A 19 28.28 -7.97 9.82
C GLN A 19 27.26 -8.74 8.98
N GLN A 20 26.20 -9.22 9.62
CA GLN A 20 25.18 -10.02 8.96
C GLN A 20 24.53 -9.16 7.86
N LYS A 21 24.58 -9.61 6.61
CA LYS A 21 24.10 -8.86 5.46
C LYS A 21 22.57 -8.78 5.54
N ALA A 22 22.02 -7.56 5.44
CA ALA A 22 20.58 -7.35 5.39
C ALA A 22 19.93 -8.13 4.23
N VAL A 23 18.73 -8.66 4.46
CA VAL A 23 17.92 -9.39 3.48
C VAL A 23 16.64 -8.59 3.22
N GLY A 24 16.60 -7.86 2.10
CA GLY A 24 15.51 -6.94 1.80
C GLY A 24 15.34 -5.87 2.88
N ILE A 25 14.15 -5.79 3.49
CA ILE A 25 13.88 -4.83 4.58
C ILE A 25 14.36 -5.33 5.97
N PHE A 26 14.86 -6.55 6.08
CA PHE A 26 15.25 -7.15 7.36
C PHE A 26 16.75 -7.09 7.60
N ASN A 27 17.14 -6.74 8.83
CA ASN A 27 18.54 -6.59 9.24
C ASN A 27 19.16 -7.91 9.71
N TYR A 28 18.34 -8.90 10.07
CA TYR A 28 18.81 -10.15 10.68
C TYR A 28 18.22 -11.36 9.96
N ASN A 29 19.05 -12.40 9.83
CA ASN A 29 18.67 -13.75 9.41
C ASN A 29 19.40 -14.75 10.31
N LYS A 30 18.67 -15.64 10.98
CA LYS A 30 19.24 -16.57 11.96
C LYS A 30 18.40 -17.84 12.06
N ASP A 31 19.09 -18.97 12.23
CA ASP A 31 18.44 -20.18 12.72
C ASP A 31 18.19 -20.07 14.23
N ILE A 32 17.00 -20.44 14.64
CA ILE A 32 16.56 -20.50 16.04
C ILE A 32 16.53 -21.98 16.45
N GLY A 33 17.05 -22.30 17.65
CA GLY A 33 17.01 -23.65 18.25
C GLY A 33 18.02 -24.64 17.68
N ASN A 34 19.00 -24.19 16.90
CA ASN A 34 20.07 -25.02 16.32
C ASN A 34 19.55 -26.22 15.50
N PRO A 35 18.75 -26.01 14.44
CA PRO A 35 18.28 -27.10 13.59
C PRO A 35 19.46 -27.88 12.99
N ALA A 36 19.28 -29.18 12.76
CA ALA A 36 20.34 -30.07 12.26
C ALA A 36 20.88 -29.66 10.88
N LYS A 37 20.08 -28.94 10.09
CA LYS A 37 20.47 -28.35 8.81
C LYS A 37 20.24 -26.85 8.85
N GLY A 38 21.23 -26.09 8.43
CA GLY A 38 21.15 -24.63 8.38
C GLY A 38 20.12 -24.14 7.38
N GLY A 39 19.38 -23.08 7.79
CA GLY A 39 18.47 -22.35 6.94
C GLY A 39 19.11 -21.09 6.38
N GLY A 40 18.27 -20.21 5.82
CA GLY A 40 18.68 -18.91 5.30
C GLY A 40 17.60 -18.22 4.50
N ALA A 41 17.89 -17.01 4.07
CA ALA A 41 17.01 -16.26 3.19
C ALA A 41 17.81 -15.46 2.15
N SER A 42 17.22 -15.29 0.99
CA SER A 42 17.70 -14.37 -0.06
C SER A 42 16.58 -13.43 -0.48
N TYR A 43 16.99 -12.29 -1.03
CA TYR A 43 16.08 -11.27 -1.54
C TYR A 43 16.48 -10.87 -2.96
N ASP A 44 15.53 -10.96 -3.87
CA ASP A 44 15.69 -10.47 -5.23
C ASP A 44 15.21 -9.02 -5.30
N ASN A 45 16.14 -8.08 -5.53
CA ASN A 45 15.85 -6.65 -5.60
C ASN A 45 14.95 -6.29 -6.80
N ALA A 46 15.02 -7.03 -7.91
CA ALA A 46 14.25 -6.72 -9.12
C ALA A 46 12.76 -7.06 -8.95
N SER A 47 12.46 -8.22 -8.36
CA SER A 47 11.08 -8.66 -8.08
C SER A 47 10.60 -8.30 -6.69
N GLN A 48 11.50 -7.88 -5.79
CA GLN A 48 11.25 -7.62 -4.36
C GLN A 48 10.62 -8.81 -3.63
N GLN A 49 11.10 -10.02 -3.94
CA GLN A 49 10.65 -11.27 -3.36
C GLN A 49 11.74 -11.90 -2.48
N TYR A 50 11.29 -12.55 -1.43
CA TYR A 50 12.13 -13.36 -0.55
C TYR A 50 12.02 -14.83 -0.95
N THR A 51 13.15 -15.54 -0.94
CA THR A 51 13.20 -17.00 -0.88
C THR A 51 13.69 -17.37 0.51
N LEU A 52 12.85 -18.09 1.26
CA LEU A 52 13.12 -18.56 2.60
C LEU A 52 13.49 -20.03 2.54
N LYS A 53 14.49 -20.47 3.31
CA LYS A 53 14.92 -21.85 3.46
C LYS A 53 15.04 -22.17 4.94
N GLY A 54 14.45 -23.28 5.39
CA GLY A 54 14.53 -23.65 6.80
C GLY A 54 14.31 -25.15 7.02
N ALA A 55 15.12 -25.68 7.91
CA ALA A 55 14.89 -26.94 8.57
C ALA A 55 14.26 -26.69 9.94
N GLY A 56 14.14 -27.71 10.74
CA GLY A 56 13.68 -27.60 12.10
C GLY A 56 12.54 -28.56 12.40
N TYR A 57 12.53 -29.06 13.64
CA TYR A 57 11.58 -30.09 13.99
C TYR A 57 10.18 -29.54 14.24
N ASN A 58 10.05 -28.33 14.80
CA ASN A 58 8.74 -27.71 15.04
C ASN A 58 8.87 -26.27 15.60
N ILE A 59 7.73 -25.55 15.62
CA ILE A 59 7.45 -24.35 16.40
C ILE A 59 6.25 -24.69 17.28
N TRP A 60 6.50 -25.41 18.39
CA TRP A 60 5.47 -25.93 19.30
C TRP A 60 6.11 -26.39 20.60
N PHE A 61 5.35 -26.92 21.54
CA PHE A 61 5.80 -27.38 22.86
C PHE A 61 6.54 -26.26 23.61
N GLU A 62 7.69 -26.57 24.26
CA GLU A 62 8.46 -25.60 25.05
C GLU A 62 9.63 -24.96 24.31
N ARG A 63 9.94 -25.38 23.07
CA ARG A 63 11.03 -24.84 22.24
C ARG A 63 10.79 -24.96 20.76
N ASP A 64 11.47 -24.12 20.00
CA ASP A 64 11.31 -23.96 18.56
C ASP A 64 12.60 -24.24 17.79
N GLU A 65 12.46 -24.79 16.56
CA GLU A 65 13.54 -24.93 15.57
C GLU A 65 13.05 -24.43 14.20
N PHE A 66 13.66 -23.36 13.68
CA PHE A 66 13.25 -22.73 12.41
C PHE A 66 14.26 -21.68 11.94
N ASN A 67 14.16 -21.21 10.68
CA ASN A 67 14.88 -20.02 10.20
C ASN A 67 14.02 -18.78 10.33
N TYR A 68 14.61 -17.68 10.81
CA TYR A 68 13.96 -16.41 11.07
C TYR A 68 14.68 -15.24 10.40
N VAL A 69 13.90 -14.43 9.63
CA VAL A 69 14.35 -13.21 8.99
C VAL A 69 13.60 -12.04 9.64
N TYR A 70 14.28 -11.13 10.33
CA TYR A 70 13.59 -10.21 11.23
C TYR A 70 14.27 -8.86 11.43
N ASN A 71 13.48 -7.92 11.96
CA ASN A 71 13.93 -6.67 12.56
C ASN A 71 13.59 -6.63 14.05
N LYS A 72 14.35 -5.82 14.80
CA LYS A 72 13.98 -5.40 16.14
C LYS A 72 13.11 -4.14 16.03
N VAL A 73 11.87 -4.20 16.56
CA VAL A 73 10.83 -3.19 16.34
C VAL A 73 10.22 -2.80 17.69
N GLY A 74 10.19 -1.50 18.01
CA GLY A 74 9.49 -0.95 19.18
C GLY A 74 8.14 -0.35 18.79
N GLY A 75 7.22 -0.19 19.75
CA GLY A 75 5.89 0.40 19.54
C GLY A 75 4.97 -0.43 18.65
N ASP A 76 3.93 0.22 18.12
CA ASP A 76 2.92 -0.39 17.28
C ASP A 76 3.41 -0.57 15.84
N PHE A 77 2.95 -1.64 15.17
CA PHE A 77 3.28 -1.94 13.77
C PHE A 77 2.22 -2.80 13.11
N ILE A 78 2.26 -2.82 11.77
CA ILE A 78 1.52 -3.76 10.93
C ILE A 78 2.54 -4.44 10.02
N ILE A 79 2.64 -5.77 10.08
CA ILE A 79 3.41 -6.54 9.10
C ILE A 79 2.47 -7.37 8.24
N THR A 80 2.62 -7.25 6.91
CA THR A 80 1.81 -7.97 5.93
C THR A 80 2.72 -8.67 4.93
N ALA A 81 2.39 -9.89 4.54
CA ALA A 81 3.08 -10.62 3.49
C ALA A 81 2.16 -11.62 2.79
N ASN A 82 2.49 -11.93 1.55
CA ASN A 82 1.93 -13.04 0.79
C ASN A 82 2.93 -14.20 0.82
N PHE A 83 2.43 -15.43 0.97
CA PHE A 83 3.26 -16.64 1.11
C PHE A 83 2.91 -17.71 0.07
N GLU A 84 3.95 -18.44 -0.37
CA GLU A 84 3.82 -19.57 -1.27
C GLU A 84 4.90 -20.60 -0.93
N PHE A 85 4.52 -21.85 -0.66
CA PHE A 85 5.48 -22.94 -0.55
C PHE A 85 6.06 -23.31 -1.92
N ILE A 86 7.34 -23.65 -1.97
CA ILE A 86 8.02 -24.16 -3.16
C ILE A 86 8.08 -25.69 -3.04
N GLY A 87 7.50 -26.39 -4.04
CA GLY A 87 7.45 -27.85 -4.05
C GLY A 87 6.40 -28.46 -3.11
N LYS A 88 6.27 -29.79 -3.19
CA LYS A 88 5.25 -30.53 -2.42
C LYS A 88 5.54 -30.62 -0.93
N GLY A 89 6.83 -30.53 -0.56
CA GLY A 89 7.29 -30.73 0.81
C GLY A 89 7.26 -32.17 1.27
N THR A 90 7.81 -32.40 2.46
CA THR A 90 7.92 -33.76 3.05
C THR A 90 6.96 -33.95 4.21
N ASP A 91 6.45 -32.88 4.80
CA ASP A 91 5.57 -32.93 5.96
C ASP A 91 4.39 -31.96 5.80
N PRO A 92 3.13 -32.40 6.06
CA PRO A 92 1.96 -31.53 5.99
C PRO A 92 1.99 -30.38 7.01
N HIS A 93 2.71 -30.53 8.11
CA HIS A 93 2.86 -29.52 9.15
C HIS A 93 4.09 -28.61 8.97
N ARG A 94 4.81 -28.67 7.84
CA ARG A 94 5.78 -27.61 7.50
C ARG A 94 5.12 -26.23 7.59
N LYS A 95 5.85 -25.24 8.07
CA LYS A 95 5.26 -23.93 8.47
C LYS A 95 5.99 -22.79 7.80
N ILE A 96 5.22 -21.80 7.33
CA ILE A 96 5.70 -20.46 6.95
C ILE A 96 4.78 -19.40 7.52
N GLY A 97 5.26 -18.19 7.71
CA GLY A 97 4.38 -17.11 8.14
C GLY A 97 5.10 -15.89 8.71
N LEU A 98 4.32 -15.16 9.49
CA LEU A 98 4.75 -13.98 10.23
C LEU A 98 4.91 -14.31 11.70
N MET A 99 5.95 -13.78 12.35
CA MET A 99 6.19 -13.99 13.76
C MET A 99 6.57 -12.70 14.46
N VAL A 100 6.06 -12.56 15.68
CA VAL A 100 6.47 -11.56 16.68
C VAL A 100 7.03 -12.32 17.87
N ARG A 101 8.24 -11.93 18.35
CA ARG A 101 8.99 -12.72 19.31
C ARG A 101 9.71 -11.82 20.32
N GLU A 102 9.79 -12.22 21.58
CA GLU A 102 10.50 -11.47 22.62
C GLU A 102 12.01 -11.38 22.37
N SER A 103 12.60 -12.49 21.92
CA SER A 103 14.03 -12.63 21.64
C SER A 103 14.32 -13.76 20.65
N ASP A 104 15.60 -13.96 20.31
CA ASP A 104 16.08 -15.07 19.47
C ASP A 104 16.41 -16.36 20.27
N ASP A 105 16.00 -16.42 21.52
CA ASP A 105 16.06 -17.65 22.35
C ASP A 105 15.02 -18.66 21.84
N GLU A 106 15.40 -19.95 21.74
CA GLU A 106 14.53 -21.01 21.23
C GLU A 106 13.23 -21.21 22.05
N LYS A 107 13.24 -20.78 23.32
CA LYS A 107 12.10 -20.89 24.24
C LYS A 107 11.33 -19.58 24.41
N ALA A 108 11.69 -18.53 23.66
CA ALA A 108 11.10 -17.19 23.84
C ALA A 108 9.58 -17.19 23.69
N ALA A 109 8.92 -16.29 24.43
CA ALA A 109 7.54 -15.94 24.20
C ALA A 109 7.34 -15.42 22.78
N SER A 110 6.27 -15.84 22.10
CA SER A 110 6.05 -15.54 20.69
C SER A 110 4.58 -15.62 20.29
N VAL A 111 4.21 -14.89 19.26
CA VAL A 111 2.93 -15.00 18.53
C VAL A 111 3.24 -15.12 17.04
N ASN A 112 2.59 -16.04 16.36
CA ASN A 112 2.82 -16.24 14.94
C ASN A 112 1.52 -16.49 14.16
N ALA A 113 1.42 -15.91 12.97
CA ALA A 113 0.43 -16.22 11.96
C ALA A 113 1.05 -17.24 11.01
N THR A 114 0.56 -18.45 11.04
CA THR A 114 1.18 -19.62 10.41
C THR A 114 0.31 -20.19 9.32
N LEU A 115 0.89 -20.41 8.15
CA LEU A 115 0.37 -21.25 7.08
C LEU A 115 1.14 -22.58 7.09
N HIS A 116 0.41 -23.70 7.18
CA HIS A 116 0.94 -25.06 7.13
C HIS A 116 0.96 -25.61 5.70
N GLY A 117 1.71 -26.68 5.49
CA GLY A 117 1.85 -27.34 4.20
C GLY A 117 0.56 -28.02 3.69
N ASP A 118 -0.33 -28.43 4.58
CA ASP A 118 -1.68 -28.94 4.27
C ASP A 118 -2.73 -27.85 4.10
N GLY A 119 -2.32 -26.58 4.24
CA GLY A 119 -3.19 -25.42 4.11
C GLY A 119 -3.81 -24.94 5.42
N LEU A 120 -3.66 -25.63 6.53
CA LEU A 120 -4.10 -25.14 7.84
C LEU A 120 -3.48 -23.77 8.08
N THR A 121 -4.30 -22.79 8.46
CA THR A 121 -3.85 -21.43 8.77
C THR A 121 -4.33 -21.05 10.16
N VAL A 122 -3.45 -20.49 10.99
CA VAL A 122 -3.70 -20.38 12.43
C VAL A 122 -2.89 -19.23 13.06
N LEU A 123 -3.48 -18.58 14.07
CA LEU A 123 -2.76 -17.74 15.03
C LEU A 123 -2.34 -18.63 16.20
N GLN A 124 -1.03 -18.70 16.50
CA GLN A 124 -0.47 -19.51 17.58
C GLN A 124 0.40 -18.64 18.48
N TRP A 125 0.48 -19.00 19.80
CA TRP A 125 1.33 -18.25 20.73
C TRP A 125 1.94 -19.12 21.81
N ARG A 126 3.11 -18.70 22.31
CA ARG A 126 3.73 -19.12 23.55
C ARG A 126 3.72 -17.90 24.50
N GLU A 127 2.93 -17.98 25.57
CA GLU A 127 2.67 -16.85 26.46
C GLU A 127 3.92 -16.37 27.22
N LEU A 128 4.72 -17.31 27.71
CA LEU A 128 5.92 -17.05 28.49
C LEU A 128 7.09 -17.88 27.98
N ARG A 129 8.31 -17.44 28.26
CA ARG A 129 9.51 -18.20 27.92
C ARG A 129 9.47 -19.60 28.49
N GLY A 130 9.59 -20.62 27.63
CA GLY A 130 9.58 -22.04 28.00
C GLY A 130 8.21 -22.60 28.39
N ALA A 131 7.12 -21.82 28.22
CA ALA A 131 5.78 -22.36 28.38
C ALA A 131 5.49 -23.42 27.32
N TYR A 132 4.81 -24.49 27.73
CA TYR A 132 4.36 -25.57 26.85
C TYR A 132 3.12 -25.10 26.07
N MET A 133 3.18 -25.09 24.75
CA MET A 133 2.04 -24.76 23.89
C MET A 133 1.08 -25.95 23.79
N ARG A 134 -0.21 -25.67 23.88
CA ARG A 134 -1.29 -26.68 23.96
C ARG A 134 -2.31 -26.47 22.85
N ASP A 135 -2.83 -27.52 22.34
CA ASP A 135 -3.95 -27.56 21.39
C ASP A 135 -5.23 -27.93 22.18
N PRO A 136 -6.33 -27.15 22.06
CA PRO A 136 -6.50 -25.92 21.24
C PRO A 136 -6.29 -24.61 22.01
N GLU A 137 -5.77 -24.60 23.24
CA GLU A 137 -5.79 -23.46 24.14
C GLU A 137 -4.88 -22.31 23.69
N ASP A 138 -3.78 -22.62 22.97
CA ASP A 138 -2.78 -21.63 22.57
C ASP A 138 -2.81 -21.35 21.06
N GLU A 139 -4.01 -21.49 20.44
CA GLU A 139 -4.22 -21.23 19.02
C GLU A 139 -5.65 -20.81 18.65
N ILE A 140 -5.78 -20.09 17.52
CA ILE A 140 -7.05 -19.70 16.91
C ILE A 140 -7.01 -20.06 15.43
N PHE A 141 -7.87 -21.00 15.01
CA PHE A 141 -7.95 -21.45 13.63
C PHE A 141 -8.67 -20.45 12.73
N THR A 142 -8.23 -20.37 11.47
CA THR A 142 -9.00 -19.69 10.44
C THR A 142 -10.25 -20.49 10.04
N PRO A 143 -11.34 -19.82 9.60
CA PRO A 143 -12.58 -20.53 9.23
C PRO A 143 -12.45 -21.40 7.98
N LYS A 144 -11.41 -21.19 7.17
CA LYS A 144 -11.06 -21.98 5.98
C LYS A 144 -9.56 -22.21 5.94
N ASN A 145 -9.09 -23.10 5.08
CA ASN A 145 -7.66 -23.35 4.85
C ASN A 145 -7.10 -22.47 3.72
N ASN A 146 -5.78 -22.49 3.56
CA ASN A 146 -5.04 -21.84 2.47
C ASN A 146 -5.13 -20.31 2.42
N TYR A 147 -5.19 -19.66 3.56
CA TYR A 147 -5.00 -18.21 3.61
C TYR A 147 -3.52 -17.89 3.36
N THR A 148 -3.21 -17.42 2.16
CA THR A 148 -1.83 -17.14 1.75
C THR A 148 -1.40 -15.69 1.98
N ILE A 149 -2.33 -14.82 2.36
CA ILE A 149 -2.07 -13.42 2.72
C ILE A 149 -2.25 -13.30 4.22
N LEU A 150 -1.17 -13.01 4.94
CA LEU A 150 -1.15 -12.94 6.39
C LEU A 150 -0.76 -11.53 6.84
N GLN A 151 -1.40 -11.07 7.90
CA GLN A 151 -1.09 -9.81 8.56
C GLN A 151 -1.09 -10.00 10.08
N LEU A 152 -0.04 -9.50 10.73
CA LEU A 152 0.00 -9.29 12.18
C LEU A 152 0.06 -7.79 12.47
N GLU A 153 -0.78 -7.34 13.38
CA GLU A 153 -0.79 -5.97 13.88
C GLU A 153 -0.56 -5.99 15.38
N ARG A 154 0.40 -5.19 15.85
CA ARG A 154 0.58 -4.89 17.26
C ARG A 154 -0.12 -3.57 17.61
N LYS A 155 -0.94 -3.59 18.66
CA LYS A 155 -1.52 -2.42 19.30
C LYS A 155 -1.28 -2.53 20.81
N GLY A 156 -0.24 -1.87 21.30
CA GLY A 156 0.22 -2.03 22.67
C GLY A 156 0.71 -3.45 22.98
N LYS A 157 -0.04 -4.19 23.80
CA LYS A 157 0.24 -5.60 24.13
C LYS A 157 -0.54 -6.59 23.25
N GLU A 158 -1.57 -6.12 22.59
CA GLU A 158 -2.42 -6.96 21.75
C GLU A 158 -1.77 -7.20 20.38
N ILE A 159 -1.78 -8.45 19.93
CA ILE A 159 -1.38 -8.87 18.60
C ILE A 159 -2.62 -9.41 17.89
N VAL A 160 -2.99 -8.77 16.80
CA VAL A 160 -4.17 -9.13 15.99
C VAL A 160 -3.71 -9.80 14.71
N MET A 161 -4.27 -10.98 14.41
CA MET A 161 -4.10 -11.64 13.11
C MET A 161 -5.26 -11.31 12.18
N ARG A 162 -4.91 -10.94 10.94
CA ARG A 162 -5.84 -10.94 9.81
C ARG A 162 -5.28 -11.81 8.69
N ALA A 163 -6.17 -12.41 7.92
CA ALA A 163 -5.77 -13.25 6.80
C ALA A 163 -6.77 -13.11 5.63
N ALA A 164 -6.31 -13.42 4.41
CA ALA A 164 -7.15 -13.42 3.21
C ALA A 164 -6.68 -14.47 2.20
N HIS A 165 -7.61 -14.95 1.38
CA HIS A 165 -7.29 -15.54 0.10
C HIS A 165 -7.06 -14.42 -0.95
N PRO A 166 -6.31 -14.69 -2.03
CA PRO A 166 -6.14 -13.73 -3.11
C PRO A 166 -7.48 -13.24 -3.66
N GLY A 167 -7.68 -11.93 -3.71
CA GLY A 167 -8.92 -11.30 -4.18
C GLY A 167 -9.95 -11.00 -3.09
N GLU A 168 -9.81 -11.50 -1.88
CA GLU A 168 -10.74 -11.29 -0.76
C GLU A 168 -10.27 -10.16 0.17
N PRO A 169 -11.17 -9.49 0.91
CA PRO A 169 -10.82 -8.61 2.02
C PRO A 169 -10.09 -9.38 3.14
N LEU A 170 -9.18 -8.69 3.85
CA LEU A 170 -8.60 -9.24 5.09
C LEU A 170 -9.69 -9.47 6.14
N GLN A 171 -9.79 -10.70 6.62
CA GLN A 171 -10.68 -11.08 7.72
C GLN A 171 -9.91 -11.08 9.03
N MET A 172 -10.48 -10.55 10.08
CA MET A 172 -9.95 -10.70 11.44
C MET A 172 -10.13 -12.16 11.87
N ILE A 173 -9.01 -12.81 12.17
CA ILE A 173 -9.00 -14.21 12.62
C ILE A 173 -9.12 -14.27 14.14
N GLY A 174 -8.35 -13.45 14.82
CA GLY A 174 -8.35 -13.35 16.26
C GLY A 174 -7.26 -12.42 16.76
N SER A 175 -7.19 -12.30 18.08
CA SER A 175 -6.14 -11.56 18.75
C SER A 175 -5.72 -12.23 20.03
N HIS A 176 -4.48 -11.96 20.48
CA HIS A 176 -3.96 -12.42 21.75
C HIS A 176 -3.14 -11.33 22.43
N SER A 177 -3.31 -11.18 23.74
CA SER A 177 -2.61 -10.16 24.54
C SER A 177 -1.34 -10.73 25.14
N MET A 178 -0.19 -10.35 24.60
CA MET A 178 1.15 -10.74 25.06
C MET A 178 1.62 -9.82 26.17
N THR A 179 1.18 -10.07 27.41
CA THR A 179 1.52 -9.23 28.57
C THR A 179 3.01 -9.21 28.88
N SER A 180 3.72 -10.31 28.56
CA SER A 180 5.17 -10.46 28.72
C SER A 180 6.01 -9.60 27.75
N PHE A 181 5.46 -9.22 26.60
CA PHE A 181 6.22 -8.46 25.60
C PHE A 181 6.67 -7.09 26.12
N LYS A 182 7.93 -6.77 25.89
CA LYS A 182 8.49 -5.42 26.11
C LYS A 182 8.07 -4.50 24.96
N ASP A 183 8.43 -3.22 25.04
CA ASP A 183 8.19 -2.29 23.96
C ASP A 183 8.83 -2.77 22.65
N SER A 184 10.08 -3.21 22.70
CA SER A 184 10.81 -3.72 21.56
C SER A 184 10.74 -5.25 21.46
N VAL A 185 10.34 -5.76 20.31
CA VAL A 185 10.20 -7.18 19.95
C VAL A 185 10.88 -7.47 18.62
N LEU A 186 11.08 -8.75 18.30
CA LEU A 186 11.55 -9.20 16.99
C LEU A 186 10.34 -9.47 16.10
N VAL A 187 10.35 -8.95 14.87
CA VAL A 187 9.24 -9.04 13.92
C VAL A 187 9.77 -9.47 12.55
N GLY A 188 9.18 -10.51 11.96
CA GLY A 188 9.64 -10.95 10.65
C GLY A 188 8.95 -12.17 10.07
N LEU A 189 9.65 -12.80 9.11
CA LEU A 189 9.22 -13.95 8.35
C LEU A 189 9.92 -15.20 8.89
N PHE A 190 9.23 -16.32 8.94
CA PHE A 190 9.81 -17.58 9.39
C PHE A 190 9.46 -18.74 8.47
N ILE A 191 10.29 -19.79 8.52
CA ILE A 191 10.06 -21.09 7.89
C ILE A 191 10.61 -22.23 8.75
N SER A 192 9.82 -23.29 8.93
CA SER A 192 10.22 -24.57 9.55
C SER A 192 9.72 -25.72 8.71
N SER A 193 10.57 -26.73 8.48
CA SER A 193 10.22 -27.91 7.68
C SER A 193 9.33 -28.91 8.39
N HIS A 194 9.19 -28.83 9.71
CA HIS A 194 8.63 -29.88 10.58
C HIS A 194 9.35 -31.25 10.43
N ASN A 195 10.57 -31.21 9.91
CA ASN A 195 11.44 -32.39 9.72
C ASN A 195 12.91 -31.95 9.88
N LYS A 196 13.58 -32.44 10.94
CA LYS A 196 14.96 -32.04 11.27
C LYS A 196 15.99 -32.39 10.16
N ASP A 197 15.65 -33.32 9.26
CA ASP A 197 16.55 -33.83 8.23
C ASP A 197 16.32 -33.24 6.85
N VAL A 198 15.34 -32.32 6.71
CA VAL A 198 14.95 -31.71 5.45
C VAL A 198 14.96 -30.17 5.56
N VAL A 199 15.46 -29.51 4.52
CA VAL A 199 15.30 -28.07 4.31
C VAL A 199 14.15 -27.85 3.34
N GLU A 200 13.10 -27.14 3.78
CA GLU A 200 12.00 -26.71 2.94
C GLU A 200 12.26 -25.30 2.41
N GLU A 201 11.60 -24.95 1.28
CA GLU A 201 11.70 -23.65 0.65
C GLU A 201 10.32 -23.01 0.50
N ALA A 202 10.29 -21.67 0.63
CA ALA A 202 9.08 -20.87 0.40
C ALA A 202 9.42 -19.51 -0.16
N ARG A 203 8.44 -18.86 -0.81
CA ARG A 203 8.49 -17.46 -1.20
C ARG A 203 7.65 -16.61 -0.27
N ALA A 204 8.14 -15.39 -0.01
CA ALA A 204 7.33 -14.32 0.54
C ALA A 204 7.47 -13.08 -0.36
N TYR A 205 6.35 -12.42 -0.67
CA TYR A 205 6.31 -11.23 -1.51
C TYR A 205 5.28 -10.23 -0.98
N ASN A 206 5.28 -9.00 -1.49
CA ASN A 206 4.48 -7.89 -0.96
C ASN A 206 4.72 -7.65 0.54
N VAL A 207 5.92 -7.94 1.02
CA VAL A 207 6.27 -7.79 2.44
C VAL A 207 6.33 -6.30 2.78
N ARG A 208 5.48 -5.86 3.72
CA ARG A 208 5.45 -4.49 4.22
C ARG A 208 5.41 -4.50 5.73
N LEU A 209 6.26 -3.66 6.32
CA LEU A 209 6.26 -3.36 7.74
C LEU A 209 5.91 -1.88 7.88
N ASP A 210 4.70 -1.61 8.35
CA ASP A 210 4.14 -0.26 8.47
C ASP A 210 4.08 0.18 9.93
N ARG A 211 4.25 1.48 10.15
CA ARG A 211 4.12 2.15 11.45
C ARG A 211 2.82 2.93 11.46
N PRO A 212 1.73 2.40 12.02
CA PRO A 212 0.47 3.12 12.12
C PRO A 212 0.59 4.29 13.09
N VAL A 213 -0.20 5.31 12.87
CA VAL A 213 -0.40 6.43 13.80
C VAL A 213 -1.70 6.25 14.55
N ALA A 214 -1.91 7.06 15.60
CA ALA A 214 -3.17 7.11 16.33
C ALA A 214 -4.33 7.50 15.37
N ASP A 215 -5.53 7.00 15.63
CA ASP A 215 -6.71 7.27 14.80
C ASP A 215 -7.05 8.77 14.73
N THR A 216 -6.65 9.54 15.76
CA THR A 216 -6.80 11.00 15.86
C THR A 216 -5.69 11.80 15.20
N TYR A 217 -4.66 11.15 14.64
CA TYR A 217 -3.52 11.82 14.03
C TYR A 217 -3.93 12.73 12.88
N ASN A 218 -3.44 13.97 12.93
CA ASN A 218 -3.71 14.98 11.90
C ASN A 218 -2.38 15.41 11.23
N PRO A 219 -2.09 14.94 10.01
CA PRO A 219 -0.83 15.26 9.35
C PRO A 219 -0.62 16.74 9.06
N GLY A 220 -1.69 17.53 8.96
CA GLY A 220 -1.62 18.99 8.81
C GLY A 220 -1.12 19.73 10.06
N ARG A 221 -1.20 19.10 11.24
CA ARG A 221 -0.74 19.66 12.52
C ARG A 221 0.51 18.96 13.04
N GLU A 222 0.60 17.66 12.86
CA GLU A 222 1.62 16.79 13.49
C GLU A 222 2.76 16.45 12.52
N GLY A 223 2.61 16.79 11.23
CA GLY A 223 3.58 16.52 10.18
C GLY A 223 3.24 15.29 9.33
N TRP A 224 3.90 15.17 8.19
CA TRP A 224 3.75 14.03 7.28
C TRP A 224 4.79 12.96 7.62
N LEU A 225 4.36 11.71 7.61
CA LEU A 225 5.20 10.54 7.79
C LEU A 225 5.86 10.13 6.47
N GLY A 226 6.49 8.95 6.45
CA GLY A 226 7.08 8.41 5.24
C GLY A 226 6.02 7.95 4.22
N CYS A 227 6.37 8.04 2.96
CA CYS A 227 5.60 7.52 1.84
C CYS A 227 6.44 6.56 1.00
N ARG A 228 5.77 5.59 0.37
CA ARG A 228 6.33 4.70 -0.65
C ARG A 228 5.55 4.86 -1.94
N LEU A 229 6.26 5.21 -3.02
CA LEU A 229 5.73 5.14 -4.38
C LEU A 229 5.88 3.70 -4.86
N GLU A 230 4.78 3.10 -5.23
CA GLU A 230 4.73 1.69 -5.61
C GLU A 230 4.12 1.51 -7.00
N THR A 231 4.54 0.46 -7.69
CA THR A 231 3.86 -0.08 -8.86
C THR A 231 3.38 -1.51 -8.58
N MET A 232 2.35 -1.94 -9.28
CA MET A 232 1.82 -3.30 -9.16
C MET A 232 1.23 -3.75 -10.49
N ASN A 233 1.56 -4.97 -10.92
CA ASN A 233 0.80 -5.63 -11.96
C ASN A 233 -0.52 -6.15 -11.33
N VAL A 234 -1.67 -5.73 -11.89
CA VAL A 234 -2.99 -6.01 -11.31
C VAL A 234 -3.42 -7.46 -11.46
N PHE A 235 -2.78 -8.24 -12.33
CA PHE A 235 -3.13 -9.62 -12.62
C PHE A 235 -2.33 -10.64 -11.82
N ASP A 236 -1.09 -10.34 -11.45
CA ASP A 236 -0.26 -11.21 -10.61
C ASP A 236 -0.16 -10.70 -9.15
N GLY A 237 -0.64 -9.49 -8.89
CA GLY A 237 -0.70 -8.87 -7.58
C GLY A 237 0.67 -8.52 -6.96
N LYS A 238 1.75 -8.54 -7.74
CA LYS A 238 3.11 -8.27 -7.24
C LYS A 238 3.41 -6.78 -7.22
N ARG A 239 3.75 -6.29 -6.03
CA ARG A 239 4.04 -4.87 -5.75
C ARG A 239 5.53 -4.62 -5.72
N LYS A 240 5.95 -3.45 -6.24
CA LYS A 240 7.34 -2.97 -6.15
C LYS A 240 7.37 -1.56 -5.55
N VAL A 241 8.21 -1.33 -4.56
CA VAL A 241 8.56 0.02 -4.08
C VAL A 241 9.57 0.61 -5.04
N ILE A 242 9.20 1.72 -5.67
CA ILE A 242 10.03 2.43 -6.66
C ILE A 242 10.84 3.55 -5.98
N PHE A 243 10.20 4.22 -5.02
CA PHE A 243 10.78 5.32 -4.26
C PHE A 243 10.19 5.37 -2.86
N GLU A 244 11.03 5.69 -1.88
CA GLU A 244 10.62 5.83 -0.49
C GLU A 244 11.32 7.02 0.15
N LYS A 245 10.56 7.88 0.84
CA LYS A 245 11.06 9.09 1.49
C LYS A 245 10.15 9.51 2.64
N ASP A 246 10.72 10.18 3.65
CA ASP A 246 9.94 10.90 4.66
C ASP A 246 9.32 12.15 4.04
N GLY A 247 8.14 12.52 4.52
CA GLY A 247 7.37 13.64 4.02
C GLY A 247 6.19 13.20 3.16
N ARG A 248 5.65 14.14 2.37
CA ARG A 248 4.46 13.92 1.53
C ARG A 248 4.83 13.88 0.06
N PHE A 249 4.47 12.80 -0.59
CA PHE A 249 4.29 12.74 -2.04
C PHE A 249 3.10 11.83 -2.34
N GLU A 250 2.44 12.03 -3.49
CA GLU A 250 1.11 11.48 -3.73
C GLU A 250 0.72 11.45 -5.20
N ALA A 251 -0.35 10.71 -5.51
CA ALA A 251 -1.08 10.76 -6.77
C ALA A 251 -0.22 10.51 -8.01
N PRO A 252 0.37 9.30 -8.19
CA PRO A 252 1.20 9.02 -9.34
C PRO A 252 0.41 8.77 -10.62
N ASN A 253 0.82 9.41 -11.72
CA ASN A 253 0.43 9.06 -13.09
C ASN A 253 1.56 8.31 -13.81
N TRP A 254 1.22 7.40 -14.71
CA TRP A 254 2.18 6.90 -15.71
C TRP A 254 2.35 7.89 -16.83
N MET A 255 3.61 8.16 -17.20
CA MET A 255 3.89 8.93 -18.42
C MET A 255 3.51 8.11 -19.66
N PRO A 256 3.13 8.78 -20.78
CA PRO A 256 2.62 8.10 -21.98
C PRO A 256 3.58 7.07 -22.59
N ASP A 257 4.88 7.22 -22.38
CA ASP A 257 5.91 6.30 -22.86
C ASP A 257 6.07 5.05 -21.98
N GLY A 258 5.36 4.98 -20.86
CA GLY A 258 5.40 3.87 -19.90
C GLY A 258 6.70 3.76 -19.10
N ARG A 259 7.65 4.68 -19.24
CA ARG A 259 8.99 4.59 -18.63
C ARG A 259 9.18 5.40 -17.36
N LYS A 260 8.32 6.38 -17.10
CA LYS A 260 8.39 7.26 -15.92
C LYS A 260 7.03 7.36 -15.26
N LEU A 261 7.06 7.69 -13.98
CA LEU A 261 5.90 8.14 -13.20
C LEU A 261 6.02 9.64 -12.97
N LEU A 262 4.88 10.35 -13.05
CA LEU A 262 4.70 11.74 -12.63
C LEU A 262 3.97 11.74 -11.30
N PHE A 263 4.40 12.50 -10.31
CA PHE A 263 3.76 12.57 -8.99
C PHE A 263 3.93 13.94 -8.34
N ASN A 264 3.05 14.27 -7.40
CA ASN A 264 3.15 15.49 -6.60
C ASN A 264 4.03 15.26 -5.37
N MET A 265 4.89 16.21 -5.06
CA MET A 265 5.65 16.28 -3.82
C MET A 265 5.81 17.75 -3.42
N ASP A 266 5.35 18.09 -2.21
CA ASP A 266 5.48 19.44 -1.63
C ASP A 266 4.98 20.57 -2.55
N GLY A 267 3.82 20.36 -3.21
CA GLY A 267 3.19 21.37 -4.07
C GLY A 267 3.83 21.56 -5.44
N SER A 268 4.70 20.63 -5.87
CA SER A 268 5.35 20.62 -7.19
C SER A 268 5.25 19.24 -7.82
N LEU A 269 5.38 19.15 -9.14
CA LEU A 269 5.41 17.90 -9.88
C LEU A 269 6.85 17.38 -10.07
N TYR A 270 6.99 16.07 -10.00
CA TYR A 270 8.26 15.38 -10.18
C TYR A 270 8.06 14.14 -11.05
N THR A 271 9.11 13.73 -11.73
CA THR A 271 9.15 12.46 -12.46
C THR A 271 10.24 11.53 -11.90
N ILE A 272 10.00 10.22 -12.01
CA ILE A 272 10.95 9.16 -11.63
C ILE A 272 10.83 8.01 -12.64
N PRO A 273 11.93 7.33 -13.04
CA PRO A 273 11.84 6.10 -13.82
C PRO A 273 11.04 5.01 -13.09
N VAL A 274 10.26 4.19 -13.79
CA VAL A 274 9.45 3.10 -13.20
C VAL A 274 10.29 2.00 -12.55
N GLU A 275 11.57 1.91 -12.88
CA GLU A 275 12.52 1.00 -12.23
C GLU A 275 13.23 1.64 -11.03
N GLY A 276 12.85 2.87 -10.65
CA GLY A 276 13.51 3.66 -9.61
C GLY A 276 14.66 4.50 -10.18
N GLY A 277 15.29 5.27 -9.31
CA GLY A 277 16.42 6.13 -9.69
C GLY A 277 16.23 7.58 -9.30
N GLU A 278 16.76 8.50 -10.10
CA GLU A 278 16.75 9.92 -9.80
C GLU A 278 15.37 10.57 -9.98
N VAL A 279 14.94 11.32 -8.96
CA VAL A 279 13.72 12.14 -8.99
C VAL A 279 14.04 13.49 -9.63
N GLN A 280 13.31 13.84 -10.70
CA GLN A 280 13.50 15.08 -11.45
C GLN A 280 12.29 15.99 -11.30
N LYS A 281 12.49 17.25 -10.92
CA LYS A 281 11.41 18.25 -10.83
C LYS A 281 10.96 18.68 -12.23
N LEU A 282 9.63 18.69 -12.44
CA LEU A 282 9.03 19.27 -13.65
C LEU A 282 8.86 20.78 -13.44
N ASN A 283 9.24 21.58 -14.44
CA ASN A 283 8.99 23.01 -14.40
C ASN A 283 7.50 23.31 -14.67
N THR A 284 6.82 23.88 -13.69
CA THR A 284 5.41 24.28 -13.79
C THR A 284 5.21 25.80 -13.76
N GLY A 285 6.26 26.56 -14.12
CA GLY A 285 6.23 28.03 -14.19
C GLY A 285 5.82 28.66 -12.86
N SER A 286 4.80 29.49 -12.89
CA SER A 286 4.25 30.19 -11.72
C SER A 286 3.45 29.28 -10.77
N ALA A 287 3.02 28.06 -11.19
CA ALA A 287 2.26 27.13 -10.38
C ALA A 287 3.17 26.29 -9.47
N ASN A 288 3.30 26.69 -8.20
CA ASN A 288 4.16 26.09 -7.20
C ASN A 288 3.43 25.72 -5.90
N ARG A 289 2.10 25.76 -5.89
CA ARG A 289 1.22 25.40 -4.77
C ARG A 289 0.15 24.41 -5.28
N LEU A 290 0.63 23.34 -5.91
CA LEU A 290 -0.24 22.30 -6.45
C LEU A 290 -0.82 21.46 -5.31
N ASN A 291 -2.08 21.05 -5.46
CA ASN A 291 -2.58 19.91 -4.70
C ASN A 291 -2.23 18.60 -5.43
N ASN A 292 -2.82 17.48 -5.03
CA ASN A 292 -2.55 16.18 -5.64
C ASN A 292 -3.19 15.97 -7.03
N ASP A 293 -4.10 16.86 -7.46
CA ASP A 293 -4.85 16.64 -8.69
C ASP A 293 -4.05 17.11 -9.91
N HIS A 294 -3.57 16.16 -10.67
CA HIS A 294 -2.90 16.40 -11.94
C HIS A 294 -3.16 15.22 -12.90
N VAL A 295 -3.49 15.52 -14.14
CA VAL A 295 -3.91 14.50 -15.10
C VAL A 295 -3.28 14.77 -16.47
N ILE A 296 -2.69 13.74 -17.05
CA ILE A 296 -2.13 13.79 -18.40
C ILE A 296 -3.26 13.62 -19.42
N SER A 297 -3.25 14.42 -20.47
CA SER A 297 -4.23 14.35 -21.56
C SER A 297 -4.11 13.01 -22.34
N PHE A 298 -5.21 12.51 -22.91
CA PHE A 298 -5.24 11.25 -23.65
C PHE A 298 -4.21 11.15 -24.77
N ASN A 299 -3.90 12.27 -25.44
CA ASN A 299 -2.87 12.31 -26.48
C ASN A 299 -1.44 12.46 -25.93
N GLY A 300 -1.27 12.51 -24.61
CA GLY A 300 0.02 12.60 -23.93
C GLY A 300 0.78 13.92 -24.14
N LYS A 301 0.13 14.99 -24.61
CA LYS A 301 0.83 16.26 -24.95
C LYS A 301 0.69 17.35 -23.90
N MET A 302 -0.30 17.24 -23.02
CA MET A 302 -0.63 18.25 -22.01
C MET A 302 -0.78 17.61 -20.63
N ILE A 303 -0.58 18.41 -19.59
CA ILE A 303 -0.96 18.11 -18.21
C ILE A 303 -1.98 19.15 -17.78
N ALA A 304 -3.06 18.73 -17.14
CA ALA A 304 -3.91 19.61 -16.36
C ALA A 304 -3.54 19.46 -14.88
N ILE A 305 -3.65 20.55 -14.11
CA ILE A 305 -3.26 20.62 -12.70
C ILE A 305 -4.27 21.46 -11.91
N SER A 306 -4.42 21.15 -10.63
CA SER A 306 -5.06 22.05 -9.65
C SER A 306 -3.99 22.84 -8.90
N HIS A 307 -4.09 24.16 -8.90
CA HIS A 307 -3.16 25.06 -8.23
C HIS A 307 -3.91 26.05 -7.32
N HIS A 308 -3.41 26.23 -6.09
CA HIS A 308 -3.99 27.13 -5.11
C HIS A 308 -3.56 28.58 -5.36
N ARG A 309 -4.55 29.44 -5.67
CA ARG A 309 -4.38 30.88 -5.84
C ARG A 309 -4.56 31.60 -4.49
N GLU A 310 -3.62 32.46 -4.15
CA GLU A 310 -3.66 33.19 -2.89
C GLU A 310 -4.82 34.21 -2.85
N GLY A 311 -5.45 34.33 -1.66
CA GLY A 311 -6.54 35.30 -1.43
C GLY A 311 -7.89 34.94 -2.06
N MET A 312 -8.02 33.75 -2.69
CA MET A 312 -9.26 33.32 -3.32
C MET A 312 -10.15 32.51 -2.36
N PRO A 313 -11.48 32.53 -2.50
CA PRO A 313 -12.40 31.70 -1.72
C PRO A 313 -12.11 30.20 -1.84
N GLY A 314 -12.54 29.40 -0.84
CA GLY A 314 -12.44 27.94 -0.87
C GLY A 314 -11.01 27.40 -0.99
N GLY A 315 -10.00 28.13 -0.45
CA GLY A 315 -8.58 27.76 -0.57
C GLY A 315 -7.97 28.02 -1.95
N GLY A 316 -8.74 28.56 -2.90
CA GLY A 316 -8.25 29.09 -4.18
C GLY A 316 -7.89 28.03 -5.22
N SER A 317 -8.27 26.75 -5.06
CA SER A 317 -7.98 25.73 -6.07
C SER A 317 -8.60 26.10 -7.43
N SER A 318 -7.78 26.14 -8.47
CA SER A 318 -8.16 26.45 -9.85
C SER A 318 -7.48 25.48 -10.81
N VAL A 319 -8.16 25.16 -11.91
CA VAL A 319 -7.62 24.28 -12.95
C VAL A 319 -6.79 25.07 -13.95
N TYR A 320 -5.61 24.54 -14.23
CA TYR A 320 -4.69 25.05 -15.25
C TYR A 320 -4.29 23.92 -16.20
N VAL A 321 -3.79 24.29 -17.38
CA VAL A 321 -3.18 23.35 -18.34
C VAL A 321 -1.82 23.85 -18.79
N LEU A 322 -0.88 22.91 -19.03
CA LEU A 322 0.46 23.21 -19.51
C LEU A 322 0.96 22.06 -20.41
N PRO A 323 2.01 22.27 -21.23
CA PRO A 323 2.64 21.19 -22.01
C PRO A 323 3.18 20.06 -21.10
N ILE A 324 3.25 18.82 -21.64
CA ILE A 324 3.76 17.66 -20.88
C ILE A 324 5.22 17.84 -20.44
N GLU A 325 6.01 18.60 -21.18
CA GLU A 325 7.40 18.94 -20.90
C GLU A 325 7.53 20.03 -19.81
N GLY A 326 6.42 20.59 -19.37
CA GLY A 326 6.38 21.71 -18.44
C GLY A 326 6.30 23.08 -19.14
N GLY A 327 6.36 24.15 -18.37
CA GLY A 327 6.26 25.53 -18.83
C GLY A 327 5.29 26.38 -18.02
N GLU A 328 4.94 27.57 -18.51
CA GLU A 328 3.99 28.44 -17.85
C GLU A 328 2.55 27.91 -18.03
N PRO A 329 1.79 27.71 -16.95
CA PRO A 329 0.45 27.13 -17.01
C PRO A 329 -0.59 28.18 -17.41
N LYS A 330 -1.56 27.77 -18.24
CA LYS A 330 -2.73 28.57 -18.64
C LYS A 330 -3.89 28.28 -17.70
N LEU A 331 -4.47 29.36 -17.12
CA LEU A 331 -5.68 29.26 -16.30
C LEU A 331 -6.89 28.82 -17.13
N ILE A 332 -7.69 27.90 -16.60
CA ILE A 332 -8.93 27.41 -17.23
C ILE A 332 -10.15 27.79 -16.40
N THR A 333 -10.12 27.61 -15.06
CA THR A 333 -11.26 27.99 -14.20
C THR A 333 -10.98 29.25 -13.41
N ASP A 334 -11.82 30.27 -13.58
CA ASP A 334 -11.70 31.54 -12.85
C ASP A 334 -12.28 31.46 -11.45
N GLU A 335 -13.41 30.73 -11.30
CA GLU A 335 -14.08 30.54 -10.02
C GLU A 335 -13.44 29.39 -9.20
N THR A 336 -13.48 29.55 -7.88
CA THR A 336 -12.84 28.66 -6.91
C THR A 336 -13.82 28.22 -5.82
N PRO A 337 -13.66 27.01 -5.24
CA PRO A 337 -12.68 26.01 -5.62
C PRO A 337 -13.06 25.21 -6.86
N SER A 338 -12.07 24.73 -7.61
CA SER A 338 -12.20 23.78 -8.70
C SER A 338 -11.08 22.75 -8.60
N TYR A 339 -11.43 21.46 -8.44
CA TYR A 339 -10.51 20.33 -8.27
C TYR A 339 -10.53 19.45 -9.50
N LEU A 340 -9.40 19.36 -10.20
CA LEU A 340 -9.25 18.62 -11.46
C LEU A 340 -9.32 17.10 -11.24
N HIS A 341 -10.03 16.39 -12.15
CA HIS A 341 -10.01 14.93 -12.15
C HIS A 341 -9.78 14.29 -13.52
N GLY A 342 -9.97 14.98 -14.63
CA GLY A 342 -9.77 14.32 -15.92
C GLY A 342 -9.78 15.23 -17.14
N TRP A 343 -9.52 14.58 -18.28
CA TRP A 343 -9.63 15.15 -19.62
C TRP A 343 -10.71 14.41 -20.41
N SER A 344 -11.35 15.13 -21.33
CA SER A 344 -12.13 14.48 -22.38
C SER A 344 -11.20 13.75 -23.37
N PRO A 345 -11.59 12.60 -23.94
CA PRO A 345 -10.73 11.83 -24.87
C PRO A 345 -10.33 12.60 -26.14
N ASN A 346 -11.11 13.62 -26.55
CA ASN A 346 -10.76 14.51 -27.65
C ASN A 346 -9.74 15.59 -27.26
N ASN A 347 -9.31 15.65 -25.99
CA ASN A 347 -8.35 16.59 -25.41
C ASN A 347 -8.77 18.08 -25.51
N LYS A 348 -10.08 18.37 -25.58
CA LYS A 348 -10.61 19.73 -25.71
C LYS A 348 -11.24 20.27 -24.45
N GLU A 349 -11.58 19.40 -23.50
CA GLU A 349 -12.24 19.74 -22.24
C GLU A 349 -11.53 19.09 -21.07
N VAL A 350 -11.60 19.74 -19.91
CA VAL A 350 -11.26 19.18 -18.60
C VAL A 350 -12.54 18.96 -17.80
N ILE A 351 -12.51 17.95 -16.91
CA ILE A 351 -13.58 17.63 -15.96
C ILE A 351 -13.03 17.78 -14.54
N TYR A 352 -13.84 18.36 -13.67
CA TYR A 352 -13.43 18.71 -12.31
C TYR A 352 -14.63 18.76 -11.37
N VAL A 353 -14.37 18.75 -10.08
CA VAL A 353 -15.36 18.91 -9.02
C VAL A 353 -15.25 20.31 -8.44
N ALA A 354 -16.37 20.96 -8.21
CA ALA A 354 -16.40 22.35 -7.77
C ALA A 354 -17.65 22.67 -6.93
N THR A 355 -17.54 23.70 -6.07
CA THR A 355 -18.69 24.42 -5.52
C THR A 355 -18.78 25.80 -6.18
N ARG A 356 -19.99 26.37 -6.26
CA ARG A 356 -20.23 27.73 -6.77
C ARG A 356 -21.01 28.53 -5.75
N SER A 357 -21.04 29.86 -5.92
CA SER A 357 -21.71 30.76 -4.98
C SER A 357 -23.22 30.54 -4.89
N ASP A 358 -23.83 30.12 -5.98
CA ASP A 358 -25.23 29.72 -6.11
C ASP A 358 -25.49 28.25 -5.83
N ASN A 359 -24.43 27.44 -5.75
CA ASN A 359 -24.48 26.01 -5.44
C ASN A 359 -23.34 25.61 -4.47
N PRO A 360 -23.58 25.53 -3.15
CA PRO A 360 -22.57 25.22 -2.15
C PRO A 360 -22.24 23.73 -2.03
N THR A 361 -22.95 22.85 -2.74
CA THR A 361 -22.63 21.42 -2.84
C THR A 361 -21.55 21.20 -3.91
N TYR A 362 -20.76 20.14 -3.73
CA TYR A 362 -19.83 19.74 -4.78
C TYR A 362 -20.60 19.07 -5.92
N ASP A 363 -20.37 19.58 -7.12
CA ASP A 363 -20.86 19.02 -8.36
C ASP A 363 -19.76 18.81 -9.38
N ILE A 364 -20.01 17.93 -10.34
CA ILE A 364 -19.11 17.66 -11.46
C ILE A 364 -19.38 18.68 -12.57
N TYR A 365 -18.32 19.34 -12.99
CA TYR A 365 -18.32 20.33 -14.07
C TYR A 365 -17.35 19.92 -15.17
N LYS A 366 -17.63 20.37 -16.40
CA LYS A 366 -16.67 20.34 -17.51
C LYS A 366 -16.50 21.71 -18.13
N LYS A 367 -15.31 21.99 -18.66
CA LYS A 367 -15.01 23.26 -19.34
C LYS A 367 -14.00 23.05 -20.46
N ALA A 368 -14.20 23.73 -21.59
CA ALA A 368 -13.25 23.73 -22.69
C ALA A 368 -11.94 24.44 -22.29
N ILE A 369 -10.80 23.93 -22.78
CA ILE A 369 -9.48 24.52 -22.51
C ILE A 369 -9.18 25.78 -23.34
N ASP A 370 -10.13 26.23 -24.16
CA ASP A 370 -10.02 27.48 -24.95
C ASP A 370 -9.95 28.73 -24.04
N GLY A 371 -10.43 28.63 -22.80
CA GLY A 371 -10.48 29.70 -21.81
C GLY A 371 -11.59 30.73 -22.07
N LYS A 372 -12.51 30.46 -23.01
CA LYS A 372 -13.59 31.37 -23.39
C LYS A 372 -14.97 30.78 -23.13
N SER A 373 -15.11 29.49 -23.30
CA SER A 373 -16.37 28.75 -23.10
C SER A 373 -16.80 28.79 -21.63
N LYS A 374 -18.10 28.83 -21.37
CA LYS A 374 -18.66 28.67 -20.03
C LYS A 374 -18.49 27.20 -19.57
N GLU A 375 -18.39 27.02 -18.28
CA GLU A 375 -18.47 25.70 -17.68
C GLU A 375 -19.89 25.14 -17.79
N VAL A 376 -19.98 23.81 -17.79
CA VAL A 376 -21.23 23.06 -17.84
C VAL A 376 -21.28 22.12 -16.64
N VAL A 377 -22.32 22.24 -15.82
CA VAL A 377 -22.58 21.35 -14.69
C VAL A 377 -23.18 20.04 -15.22
N LEU A 378 -22.71 18.90 -14.70
CA LEU A 378 -23.14 17.56 -15.12
C LEU A 378 -23.93 16.80 -14.04
N THR A 379 -23.85 17.22 -12.77
CA THR A 379 -24.57 16.62 -11.65
C THR A 379 -25.41 17.68 -10.93
N ASN A 380 -26.33 17.21 -10.10
CA ASN A 380 -27.13 18.05 -9.19
C ASN A 380 -27.15 17.32 -7.84
N THR A 381 -26.08 17.50 -7.08
CA THR A 381 -25.82 16.79 -5.83
C THR A 381 -26.73 17.30 -4.72
N GLY A 382 -27.41 16.39 -4.03
CA GLY A 382 -28.31 16.71 -2.94
C GLY A 382 -27.58 17.27 -1.71
N LYS A 383 -28.33 18.01 -0.87
CA LYS A 383 -27.78 18.56 0.37
C LYS A 383 -27.30 17.45 1.30
N GLY A 384 -26.01 17.50 1.69
CA GLY A 384 -25.37 16.52 2.54
C GLY A 384 -24.77 15.35 1.79
N GLU A 385 -25.00 15.25 0.49
CA GLU A 385 -24.34 14.31 -0.41
C GLU A 385 -23.02 14.88 -0.92
N HIS A 386 -22.21 14.02 -1.52
CA HIS A 386 -20.90 14.38 -2.06
C HIS A 386 -20.63 13.60 -3.35
N VAL A 387 -20.01 14.26 -4.32
CA VAL A 387 -19.48 13.66 -5.55
C VAL A 387 -18.01 14.03 -5.70
N ASP A 388 -17.20 13.11 -6.25
CA ASP A 388 -15.77 13.35 -6.46
C ASP A 388 -15.20 12.36 -7.50
N GLY A 389 -13.90 12.48 -7.81
CA GLY A 389 -13.12 11.51 -8.57
C GLY A 389 -13.63 11.24 -9.99
N CYS A 390 -14.11 12.26 -10.71
CA CYS A 390 -14.72 12.07 -12.02
C CYS A 390 -13.69 11.86 -13.14
N GLU A 391 -13.85 10.78 -13.92
CA GLU A 391 -12.96 10.40 -15.02
C GLU A 391 -13.74 9.93 -16.25
N TYR A 392 -13.33 10.37 -17.44
CA TYR A 392 -13.91 9.87 -18.69
C TYR A 392 -13.43 8.45 -19.00
N SER A 393 -14.34 7.60 -19.52
CA SER A 393 -13.94 6.38 -20.20
C SER A 393 -13.10 6.72 -21.45
N PRO A 394 -12.11 5.85 -21.83
CA PRO A 394 -11.27 6.09 -23.00
C PRO A 394 -12.03 6.27 -24.31
N ASP A 395 -13.22 5.64 -24.45
CA ASP A 395 -14.10 5.78 -25.62
C ASP A 395 -15.01 7.02 -25.57
N GLY A 396 -14.96 7.80 -24.48
CA GLY A 396 -15.71 9.04 -24.27
C GLY A 396 -17.21 8.89 -24.04
N LYS A 397 -17.72 7.67 -23.89
CA LYS A 397 -19.17 7.45 -23.73
C LYS A 397 -19.65 7.72 -22.31
N TYR A 398 -18.81 7.45 -21.30
CA TYR A 398 -19.15 7.53 -19.90
C TYR A 398 -18.18 8.44 -19.13
N ILE A 399 -18.67 8.96 -18.02
CA ILE A 399 -17.91 9.56 -16.94
C ILE A 399 -18.15 8.69 -15.72
N TYR A 400 -17.08 8.14 -15.13
CA TYR A 400 -17.08 7.41 -13.88
C TYR A 400 -16.80 8.40 -12.75
N TYR A 401 -17.40 8.20 -11.58
CA TYR A 401 -17.25 9.07 -10.43
C TYR A 401 -17.67 8.35 -9.16
N ASN A 402 -17.39 8.91 -8.01
CA ASN A 402 -17.92 8.43 -6.74
C ASN A 402 -18.97 9.39 -6.19
N SER A 403 -20.01 8.82 -5.55
CA SER A 403 -21.12 9.58 -4.97
C SER A 403 -21.67 8.90 -3.72
N SER A 404 -22.05 9.72 -2.73
CA SER A 404 -22.70 9.26 -1.49
C SER A 404 -24.23 9.24 -1.54
N GLN A 405 -24.85 9.49 -2.69
CA GLN A 405 -26.33 9.56 -2.83
C GLN A 405 -27.06 8.28 -2.46
N SER A 406 -26.40 7.12 -2.40
CA SER A 406 -26.96 5.85 -1.93
C SER A 406 -26.77 5.58 -0.44
N GLY A 407 -26.26 6.56 0.34
CA GLY A 407 -26.04 6.47 1.78
C GLY A 407 -24.61 6.06 2.18
N THR A 408 -23.86 5.42 1.28
CA THR A 408 -22.42 5.16 1.39
C THR A 408 -21.73 5.70 0.14
N MET A 409 -20.42 5.98 0.22
CA MET A 409 -19.65 6.42 -0.94
C MET A 409 -19.47 5.22 -1.88
N GLN A 410 -20.08 5.29 -3.06
CA GLN A 410 -20.06 4.22 -4.05
C GLN A 410 -19.59 4.74 -5.43
N ILE A 411 -19.13 3.82 -6.28
CA ILE A 411 -18.77 4.17 -7.65
C ILE A 411 -20.02 4.16 -8.53
N TRP A 412 -20.12 5.20 -9.34
CA TRP A 412 -21.19 5.46 -10.30
C TRP A 412 -20.59 5.76 -11.67
N ARG A 413 -21.42 5.68 -12.70
CA ARG A 413 -21.14 6.26 -14.01
C ARG A 413 -22.35 6.99 -14.55
N MET A 414 -22.11 7.92 -15.44
CA MET A 414 -23.15 8.61 -16.24
C MET A 414 -22.68 8.71 -17.69
N LYS A 415 -23.59 9.00 -18.62
CA LYS A 415 -23.18 9.37 -19.97
C LYS A 415 -22.39 10.67 -19.97
N SER A 416 -21.54 10.88 -20.96
CA SER A 416 -20.68 12.07 -21.06
C SER A 416 -21.41 13.42 -21.21
N ASP A 417 -22.73 13.35 -21.46
CA ASP A 417 -23.63 14.51 -21.45
C ASP A 417 -24.25 14.81 -20.07
N GLY A 418 -23.95 14.03 -19.04
CA GLY A 418 -24.49 14.19 -17.68
C GLY A 418 -25.80 13.44 -17.44
N THR A 419 -26.22 12.56 -18.35
CA THR A 419 -27.48 11.78 -18.21
C THR A 419 -27.24 10.32 -17.85
N ALA A 420 -28.30 9.58 -17.50
CA ALA A 420 -28.29 8.14 -17.27
C ALA A 420 -27.28 7.68 -16.19
N HIS A 421 -27.43 8.19 -14.98
CA HIS A 421 -26.64 7.80 -13.81
C HIS A 421 -26.91 6.34 -13.42
N GLU A 422 -25.84 5.59 -13.20
CA GLU A 422 -25.89 4.16 -12.84
C GLU A 422 -24.88 3.86 -11.72
N GLN A 423 -25.34 3.25 -10.64
CA GLN A 423 -24.48 2.78 -9.56
C GLN A 423 -23.79 1.46 -9.95
N LEU A 424 -22.48 1.34 -9.68
CA LEU A 424 -21.67 0.19 -10.06
C LEU A 424 -21.20 -0.64 -8.86
N THR A 425 -21.06 -0.05 -7.67
CA THR A 425 -20.67 -0.77 -6.46
C THR A 425 -21.74 -0.65 -5.38
N PHE A 426 -21.91 -1.73 -4.57
CA PHE A 426 -23.02 -1.88 -3.63
C PHE A 426 -22.55 -2.49 -2.30
N ASP A 427 -21.26 -2.40 -1.99
CA ASP A 427 -20.71 -2.97 -0.77
C ASP A 427 -20.76 -1.99 0.42
N GLN A 428 -20.38 -2.46 1.60
CA GLN A 428 -20.41 -1.67 2.84
C GLN A 428 -19.23 -0.69 3.00
N TYR A 429 -18.26 -0.73 2.07
CA TYR A 429 -17.08 0.15 2.09
C TYR A 429 -17.42 1.50 1.47
N ASN A 430 -16.59 2.51 1.78
CA ASN A 430 -16.62 3.79 1.08
C ASN A 430 -15.61 3.76 -0.07
N ASN A 431 -16.11 3.69 -1.29
CA ASN A 431 -15.35 3.52 -2.54
C ASN A 431 -15.11 4.86 -3.23
N TRP A 432 -13.83 5.21 -3.49
CA TRP A 432 -13.41 6.51 -4.01
C TRP A 432 -12.51 6.37 -5.23
N PHE A 433 -12.47 7.41 -6.07
CA PHE A 433 -11.52 7.61 -7.18
C PHE A 433 -11.44 6.43 -8.15
N PRO A 434 -12.49 6.20 -8.97
CA PRO A 434 -12.48 5.18 -10.00
C PRO A 434 -11.57 5.58 -11.17
N HIS A 435 -10.60 4.73 -11.51
CA HIS A 435 -9.70 4.94 -12.65
C HIS A 435 -9.83 3.82 -13.66
N ILE A 436 -10.11 4.19 -14.92
CA ILE A 436 -10.36 3.25 -15.99
C ILE A 436 -9.06 2.94 -16.72
N SER A 437 -8.81 1.65 -16.98
CA SER A 437 -7.66 1.22 -17.76
C SER A 437 -7.68 1.78 -19.18
N PRO A 438 -6.54 2.08 -19.81
CA PRO A 438 -6.49 2.61 -21.16
C PRO A 438 -7.22 1.77 -22.22
N ASP A 439 -7.30 0.44 -22.05
CA ASP A 439 -8.08 -0.46 -22.92
C ASP A 439 -9.60 -0.46 -22.63
N GLY A 440 -10.03 0.29 -21.62
CA GLY A 440 -11.43 0.44 -21.23
C GLY A 440 -12.05 -0.77 -20.52
N LYS A 441 -11.27 -1.82 -20.18
CA LYS A 441 -11.83 -3.09 -19.67
C LYS A 441 -11.88 -3.18 -18.16
N TRP A 442 -11.02 -2.47 -17.46
CA TRP A 442 -10.84 -2.57 -16.03
C TRP A 442 -11.00 -1.21 -15.34
N MET A 443 -11.47 -1.26 -14.12
CA MET A 443 -11.54 -0.13 -13.21
C MET A 443 -10.83 -0.49 -11.92
N VAL A 444 -9.91 0.37 -11.45
CA VAL A 444 -9.32 0.32 -10.13
C VAL A 444 -9.85 1.47 -9.29
N TYR A 445 -10.05 1.24 -7.99
CA TYR A 445 -10.48 2.27 -7.04
C TYR A 445 -10.01 1.95 -5.63
N ILE A 446 -10.00 2.96 -4.76
CA ILE A 446 -9.65 2.81 -3.34
C ILE A 446 -10.91 2.63 -2.50
N SER A 447 -10.85 1.73 -1.52
CA SER A 447 -11.95 1.46 -0.58
C SER A 447 -11.50 1.69 0.85
N PHE A 448 -12.24 2.54 1.56
CA PHE A 448 -12.09 2.79 2.98
C PHE A 448 -13.02 1.90 3.80
N PRO A 449 -12.64 1.51 5.02
CA PRO A 449 -13.53 0.82 5.94
C PRO A 449 -14.81 1.62 6.25
N TYR A 450 -15.86 0.93 6.64
CA TYR A 450 -17.18 1.52 6.92
C TYR A 450 -17.19 2.49 8.11
N ASP A 451 -16.22 2.44 9.01
CA ASP A 451 -16.07 3.33 10.16
C ASP A 451 -15.44 4.69 9.81
N ILE A 452 -14.99 4.88 8.57
CA ILE A 452 -14.57 6.19 8.06
C ILE A 452 -15.81 6.95 7.61
N PRO A 453 -15.97 8.25 7.98
CA PRO A 453 -17.12 9.05 7.56
C PRO A 453 -17.31 9.04 6.04
N VAL A 454 -18.56 8.89 5.59
CA VAL A 454 -18.93 8.66 4.18
C VAL A 454 -18.34 9.70 3.22
N ASN A 455 -18.34 10.98 3.60
CA ASN A 455 -17.83 12.08 2.78
C ASN A 455 -16.37 12.45 3.12
N SER A 456 -15.57 11.45 3.57
CA SER A 456 -14.18 11.65 3.95
C SER A 456 -13.28 10.56 3.41
N HIS A 457 -12.09 10.94 2.97
CA HIS A 457 -11.04 10.04 2.48
C HIS A 457 -9.67 10.40 3.09
N PRO A 458 -9.52 10.29 4.44
CA PRO A 458 -8.32 10.74 5.15
C PRO A 458 -7.09 9.92 4.81
N SER A 459 -5.91 10.51 5.00
CA SER A 459 -4.62 9.79 4.97
C SER A 459 -4.47 8.87 6.19
N TYR A 460 -3.50 7.97 6.14
CA TYR A 460 -3.10 7.09 7.26
C TYR A 460 -4.23 6.18 7.77
N LYS A 461 -4.93 5.52 6.86
CA LYS A 461 -5.96 4.52 7.15
C LYS A 461 -5.61 3.16 6.53
N ARG A 462 -6.20 2.10 7.06
CA ARG A 462 -6.18 0.79 6.41
C ARG A 462 -7.16 0.83 5.25
N VAL A 463 -6.65 0.81 4.04
CA VAL A 463 -7.44 0.86 2.81
C VAL A 463 -7.11 -0.31 1.91
N THR A 464 -7.98 -0.57 0.94
CA THR A 464 -7.73 -1.56 -0.08
C THR A 464 -7.84 -0.94 -1.47
N LEU A 465 -7.04 -1.44 -2.41
CA LEU A 465 -7.30 -1.22 -3.83
C LEU A 465 -8.12 -2.40 -4.35
N LYS A 466 -9.18 -2.08 -5.07
CA LYS A 466 -10.06 -3.07 -5.70
C LYS A 466 -10.01 -2.94 -7.22
N LEU A 467 -10.07 -4.07 -7.91
CA LEU A 467 -10.13 -4.18 -9.36
C LEU A 467 -11.49 -4.76 -9.76
N MET A 468 -12.15 -4.14 -10.73
CA MET A 468 -13.45 -4.56 -11.24
C MET A 468 -13.49 -4.44 -12.78
N PRO A 469 -14.14 -5.37 -13.52
CA PRO A 469 -14.40 -5.16 -14.94
C PRO A 469 -15.36 -3.99 -15.16
N THR A 470 -15.12 -3.14 -16.15
CA THR A 470 -16.04 -2.03 -16.49
C THR A 470 -17.39 -2.50 -17.04
N ALA A 471 -17.43 -3.72 -17.55
CA ALA A 471 -18.67 -4.38 -17.99
C ALA A 471 -19.55 -4.89 -16.82
N GLY A 472 -19.09 -4.72 -15.57
CA GLY A 472 -19.74 -5.23 -14.37
C GLY A 472 -19.14 -6.55 -13.87
N GLY A 473 -19.51 -6.94 -12.65
CA GLY A 473 -19.01 -8.14 -11.97
C GLY A 473 -18.53 -7.84 -10.56
N ALA A 474 -18.14 -8.86 -9.80
CA ALA A 474 -17.67 -8.70 -8.43
C ALA A 474 -16.26 -8.07 -8.40
N PRO A 475 -16.04 -7.03 -7.59
CA PRO A 475 -14.72 -6.47 -7.38
C PRO A 475 -13.81 -7.45 -6.63
N LYS A 476 -12.51 -7.42 -6.95
CA LYS A 476 -11.46 -8.18 -6.26
C LYS A 476 -10.52 -7.23 -5.54
N VAL A 477 -10.15 -7.55 -4.30
CA VAL A 477 -9.09 -6.84 -3.59
C VAL A 477 -7.75 -7.23 -4.20
N ILE A 478 -6.98 -6.24 -4.67
CA ILE A 478 -5.66 -6.46 -5.28
C ILE A 478 -4.52 -5.96 -4.40
N ALA A 479 -4.78 -5.05 -3.47
CA ALA A 479 -3.76 -4.60 -2.51
C ALA A 479 -4.39 -4.20 -1.17
N TYR A 480 -3.65 -4.47 -0.10
CA TYR A 480 -3.93 -4.02 1.27
C TYR A 480 -2.87 -2.99 1.64
N LEU A 481 -3.31 -1.80 2.03
CA LEU A 481 -2.41 -0.66 2.22
C LEU A 481 -2.66 0.03 3.56
N TYR A 482 -1.62 0.63 4.09
CA TYR A 482 -1.75 1.75 5.01
C TYR A 482 -1.57 3.02 4.16
N GLY A 483 -2.65 3.81 3.97
CA GLY A 483 -2.69 4.89 2.97
C GLY A 483 -3.94 5.76 3.12
N GLY A 484 -4.57 6.11 2.00
CA GLY A 484 -5.79 6.94 1.95
C GLY A 484 -5.66 8.10 0.97
N GLN A 485 -5.90 9.33 1.41
CA GLN A 485 -5.68 10.53 0.61
C GLN A 485 -4.26 10.55 0.03
N GLY A 486 -4.14 10.77 -1.26
CA GLY A 486 -2.86 10.77 -1.99
C GLY A 486 -2.45 9.40 -2.54
N THR A 487 -3.13 8.32 -2.15
CA THR A 487 -2.78 6.96 -2.61
C THR A 487 -2.99 6.80 -4.11
N ILE A 488 -4.19 7.11 -4.62
CA ILE A 488 -4.59 6.89 -6.02
C ILE A 488 -5.66 7.90 -6.44
N ASN A 489 -5.44 9.19 -6.20
CA ASN A 489 -6.41 10.24 -6.49
C ASN A 489 -6.52 10.63 -7.97
N VAL A 490 -5.61 10.15 -8.81
CA VAL A 490 -5.50 10.50 -10.24
C VAL A 490 -5.34 9.23 -11.07
N PRO A 491 -5.64 9.27 -12.40
CA PRO A 491 -5.46 8.13 -13.28
C PRO A 491 -4.04 7.57 -13.21
N SER A 492 -3.90 6.32 -12.81
CA SER A 492 -2.61 5.73 -12.44
C SER A 492 -2.26 4.43 -13.18
N TRP A 493 -3.00 4.09 -14.23
CA TRP A 493 -2.74 2.94 -15.07
C TRP A 493 -1.52 3.11 -15.97
N SER A 494 -0.76 2.03 -16.15
CA SER A 494 0.25 1.95 -17.20
C SER A 494 -0.40 1.95 -18.58
N PRO A 495 0.28 2.46 -19.63
CA PRO A 495 -0.27 2.54 -20.99
C PRO A 495 -0.71 1.19 -21.59
N ASP A 496 -0.11 0.08 -21.12
CA ASP A 496 -0.45 -1.29 -21.56
C ASP A 496 -1.62 -1.91 -20.76
N SER A 497 -2.25 -1.17 -19.85
CA SER A 497 -3.38 -1.62 -19.03
C SER A 497 -3.10 -2.81 -18.10
N LYS A 498 -1.83 -3.05 -17.75
CA LYS A 498 -1.45 -4.19 -16.90
C LYS A 498 -1.03 -3.81 -15.49
N SER A 499 -0.57 -2.58 -15.31
CA SER A 499 -0.04 -2.14 -14.02
C SER A 499 -0.68 -0.84 -13.59
N ILE A 500 -0.63 -0.59 -12.27
CA ILE A 500 -1.01 0.68 -11.65
C ILE A 500 0.15 1.21 -10.82
N ALA A 501 0.17 2.52 -10.60
CA ALA A 501 1.04 3.17 -9.64
C ALA A 501 0.20 3.75 -8.49
N PHE A 502 0.71 3.73 -7.27
CA PHE A 502 0.03 4.26 -6.09
C PHE A 502 1.02 4.61 -4.99
N VAL A 503 0.54 5.31 -3.95
CA VAL A 503 1.34 5.64 -2.77
C VAL A 503 0.77 4.95 -1.53
N SER A 504 1.64 4.30 -0.75
CA SER A 504 1.34 3.86 0.61
C SER A 504 2.11 4.68 1.64
N ASN A 505 1.62 4.71 2.88
CA ASN A 505 2.16 5.53 3.96
C ASN A 505 2.75 4.64 5.05
N SER A 506 3.80 5.12 5.72
CA SER A 506 4.34 4.49 6.92
C SER A 506 5.25 5.46 7.66
N GLY A 507 5.14 5.51 8.97
CA GLY A 507 6.20 6.09 9.79
C GLY A 507 7.46 5.22 9.69
N ARG A 508 8.63 5.85 9.66
CA ARG A 508 9.89 5.10 9.52
C ARG A 508 10.53 4.68 10.84
N LYS A 509 10.03 5.15 11.99
CA LYS A 509 10.66 4.85 13.30
C LYS A 509 9.65 4.58 14.38
#